data_b32cbaa647983428f36e40774e2a1247
#
_entry.id   b32cbaa647983428f36e40774e2a1247
#
_cell.length_a   1.000
_cell.length_b   1.000
_cell.length_c   1.000
_cell.angle_alpha   90.00
_cell.angle_beta   90.00
_cell.angle_gamma   90.00
#
_symmetry.space_group_name_H-M   'P 1'
#
loop_
_entity.id
_entity.type
_entity.pdbx_description
1 polymer ?
#
loop_
_entity_poly.entity_id
_entity_poly.type
_entity_poly.pdbx_seq_one_letter_code
_entity_poly.pdbx_strand_id
1 'polypeptide(L)'
;DARQAAAGRALARAGYAVGGPETIALADYILLPLPLDAARTPLAELLRAARPGTLALGGMLSAEAKAIAAEAGVELVDYFAREELTIRNAIPTAEGALEILLHERRRTLWGSAVLLLGFGPVGQALGVRLAALGADVTVLARRPAQRALAESLGLRAAPLAQLPALAPAFDTVVNTVPAPVLTAPVLGALRPGSLILDLASRPGGTDFGAAARCGHRAIHALSLPAACAPKTAGEAVAQTVCEMLREREEPPC
;
A
#
# COMPACT_ATOMS: atom_id res chain seq x y z
N ASP A 1 -15.66 -4.03 7.36
CA ASP A 1 -14.41 -3.89 8.11
C ASP A 1 -14.26 -2.47 8.68
N ALA A 2 -13.29 -2.25 9.56
CA ALA A 2 -13.11 -0.97 10.26
C ALA A 2 -12.76 0.19 9.30
N ARG A 3 -12.00 -0.09 8.23
CA ARG A 3 -11.67 0.89 7.19
C ARG A 3 -12.92 1.30 6.39
N GLN A 4 -13.72 0.33 5.95
CA GLN A 4 -14.97 0.62 5.23
C GLN A 4 -15.94 1.43 6.09
N ALA A 5 -16.10 1.09 7.36
CA ALA A 5 -16.91 1.85 8.29
C ALA A 5 -16.38 3.30 8.50
N ALA A 6 -15.04 3.48 8.53
CA ALA A 6 -14.44 4.81 8.61
C ALA A 6 -14.66 5.63 7.34
N ALA A 7 -14.58 4.99 6.17
CA ALA A 7 -14.89 5.63 4.90
C ALA A 7 -16.35 6.10 4.85
N GLY A 8 -17.31 5.26 5.24
CA GLY A 8 -18.73 5.64 5.32
C GLY A 8 -18.96 6.84 6.24
N ARG A 9 -18.35 6.84 7.44
CA ARG A 9 -18.46 8.00 8.35
C ARG A 9 -17.83 9.27 7.77
N ALA A 10 -16.74 9.16 7.03
CA ALA A 10 -16.11 10.31 6.39
C ALA A 10 -16.97 10.86 5.25
N LEU A 11 -17.60 10.02 4.44
CA LEU A 11 -18.56 10.42 3.41
C LEU A 11 -19.78 11.11 4.03
N ALA A 12 -20.31 10.58 5.14
CA ALA A 12 -21.41 11.23 5.85
C ALA A 12 -21.05 12.65 6.32
N ARG A 13 -19.83 12.85 6.84
CA ARG A 13 -19.32 14.18 7.21
C ARG A 13 -19.13 15.11 6.00
N ALA A 14 -18.89 14.54 4.82
CA ALA A 14 -18.80 15.29 3.57
C ALA A 14 -20.17 15.64 2.95
N GLY A 15 -21.27 15.25 3.60
CA GLY A 15 -22.64 15.60 3.19
C GLY A 15 -23.38 14.51 2.40
N TYR A 16 -22.80 13.34 2.21
CA TYR A 16 -23.48 12.21 1.55
C TYR A 16 -24.40 11.47 2.53
N ALA A 17 -25.61 11.11 2.07
CA ALA A 17 -26.47 10.19 2.79
C ALA A 17 -25.87 8.76 2.69
N VAL A 18 -25.49 8.17 3.81
CA VAL A 18 -24.84 6.85 3.84
C VAL A 18 -25.78 5.83 4.45
N GLY A 19 -26.06 4.75 3.71
CA GLY A 19 -26.85 3.60 4.15
C GLY A 19 -26.10 2.28 4.03
N GLY A 20 -26.73 1.22 4.47
CA GLY A 20 -26.22 -0.15 4.34
C GLY A 20 -26.69 -0.83 3.04
N PRO A 21 -26.38 -2.14 2.88
CA PRO A 21 -26.77 -2.91 1.71
C PRO A 21 -28.27 -2.88 1.39
N GLU A 22 -29.10 -2.69 2.39
CA GLU A 22 -30.56 -2.59 2.26
C GLU A 22 -31.03 -1.36 1.49
N THR A 23 -30.17 -0.36 1.34
CA THR A 23 -30.48 0.91 0.63
C THR A 23 -29.97 0.94 -0.80
N ILE A 24 -29.34 -0.12 -1.31
CA ILE A 24 -28.68 -0.15 -2.63
C ILE A 24 -29.62 0.24 -3.76
N ALA A 25 -30.87 -0.19 -3.73
CA ALA A 25 -31.87 0.12 -4.75
C ALA A 25 -32.17 1.64 -4.87
N LEU A 26 -31.81 2.43 -3.86
CA LEU A 26 -32.02 3.89 -3.82
C LEU A 26 -30.72 4.67 -3.98
N ALA A 27 -29.58 3.99 -3.98
CA ALA A 27 -28.26 4.61 -3.96
C ALA A 27 -27.84 5.17 -5.34
N ASP A 28 -27.28 6.37 -5.37
CA ASP A 28 -26.57 6.94 -6.52
C ASP A 28 -25.19 6.32 -6.66
N TYR A 29 -24.57 6.03 -5.53
CA TYR A 29 -23.19 5.53 -5.44
C TYR A 29 -23.09 4.31 -4.52
N ILE A 30 -22.33 3.32 -4.93
CA ILE A 30 -22.02 2.13 -4.10
C ILE A 30 -20.53 2.12 -3.82
N LEU A 31 -20.14 2.28 -2.55
CA LEU A 31 -18.74 2.14 -2.13
C LEU A 31 -18.46 0.70 -1.71
N LEU A 32 -17.66 0.02 -2.51
CA LEU A 32 -17.24 -1.36 -2.32
C LEU A 32 -15.90 -1.46 -1.55
N PRO A 33 -15.56 -2.62 -0.96
CA PRO A 33 -14.34 -2.80 -0.16
C PRO A 33 -13.04 -2.64 -0.95
N LEU A 34 -11.93 -2.54 -0.21
CA LEU A 34 -10.54 -2.60 -0.68
C LEU A 34 -9.76 -3.66 0.14
N PRO A 35 -9.20 -4.73 -0.46
CA PRO A 35 -9.45 -5.16 -1.85
C PRO A 35 -10.91 -5.60 -2.06
N LEU A 36 -11.40 -5.45 -3.29
CA LEU A 36 -12.66 -6.03 -3.68
C LEU A 36 -12.46 -7.51 -4.01
N ASP A 37 -12.85 -8.37 -3.08
CA ASP A 37 -12.81 -9.82 -3.25
C ASP A 37 -14.22 -10.32 -3.62
N ALA A 38 -14.41 -10.69 -4.88
CA ALA A 38 -15.69 -11.17 -5.39
C ALA A 38 -16.13 -12.49 -4.73
N ALA A 39 -15.21 -13.30 -4.21
CA ALA A 39 -15.53 -14.53 -3.49
C ALA A 39 -16.11 -14.27 -2.08
N ARG A 40 -15.80 -13.12 -1.49
CA ARG A 40 -16.27 -12.72 -0.14
C ARG A 40 -17.37 -11.67 -0.16
N THR A 41 -17.56 -11.02 -1.29
CA THR A 41 -18.60 -9.99 -1.49
C THR A 41 -19.64 -10.55 -2.44
N PRO A 42 -20.92 -10.57 -2.11
CA PRO A 42 -21.98 -11.02 -3.02
C PRO A 42 -22.21 -9.97 -4.14
N LEU A 43 -21.13 -9.70 -4.90
CA LEU A 43 -21.04 -8.56 -5.83
C LEU A 43 -22.15 -8.61 -6.90
N ALA A 44 -22.41 -9.78 -7.48
CA ALA A 44 -23.43 -9.94 -8.51
C ALA A 44 -24.83 -9.62 -7.98
N GLU A 45 -25.13 -10.03 -6.75
CA GLU A 45 -26.42 -9.77 -6.10
C GLU A 45 -26.58 -8.29 -5.77
N LEU A 46 -25.54 -7.67 -5.19
CA LEU A 46 -25.52 -6.25 -4.86
C LEU A 46 -25.69 -5.36 -6.09
N LEU A 47 -24.97 -5.65 -7.17
CA LEU A 47 -25.04 -4.83 -8.38
C LEU A 47 -26.34 -5.02 -9.15
N ARG A 48 -26.95 -6.21 -9.14
CA ARG A 48 -28.28 -6.40 -9.74
C ARG A 48 -29.40 -5.66 -9.00
N ALA A 49 -29.22 -5.44 -7.69
CA ALA A 49 -30.17 -4.67 -6.89
C ALA A 49 -30.02 -3.14 -7.08
N ALA A 50 -28.95 -2.69 -7.72
CA ALA A 50 -28.69 -1.29 -7.96
C ALA A 50 -29.67 -0.71 -9.00
N ARG A 51 -30.05 0.55 -8.84
CA ARG A 51 -30.89 1.25 -9.82
C ARG A 51 -30.10 1.59 -11.10
N PRO A 52 -30.75 1.79 -12.24
CA PRO A 52 -30.07 2.27 -13.45
C PRO A 52 -29.34 3.60 -13.21
N GLY A 53 -28.10 3.71 -13.70
CA GLY A 53 -27.26 4.89 -13.53
C GLY A 53 -26.47 4.96 -12.23
N THR A 54 -26.59 3.97 -11.34
CA THR A 54 -25.75 3.87 -10.15
C THR A 54 -24.28 3.68 -10.54
N LEU A 55 -23.38 4.41 -9.87
CA LEU A 55 -21.93 4.24 -9.99
C LEU A 55 -21.41 3.42 -8.82
N ALA A 56 -20.73 2.30 -9.12
CA ALA A 56 -20.00 1.53 -8.13
C ALA A 56 -18.52 1.91 -8.11
N LEU A 57 -17.96 2.10 -6.91
CA LEU A 57 -16.55 2.44 -6.69
C LEU A 57 -15.93 1.35 -5.82
N GLY A 58 -14.96 0.61 -6.36
CA GLY A 58 -14.25 -0.46 -5.65
C GLY A 58 -12.75 -0.23 -5.65
N GLY A 59 -12.01 -1.03 -4.90
CA GLY A 59 -10.55 -0.94 -4.89
C GLY A 59 -9.88 -2.26 -5.23
N MET A 60 -8.85 -2.23 -6.09
CA MET A 60 -8.13 -3.41 -6.60
C MET A 60 -9.06 -4.36 -7.37
N LEU A 61 -9.69 -3.85 -8.41
CA LEU A 61 -10.69 -4.59 -9.17
C LEU A 61 -10.08 -5.75 -9.97
N SER A 62 -10.57 -6.96 -9.74
CA SER A 62 -10.24 -8.13 -10.57
C SER A 62 -10.98 -8.08 -11.91
N ALA A 63 -10.49 -8.87 -12.88
CA ALA A 63 -11.19 -9.07 -14.15
C ALA A 63 -12.60 -9.65 -13.95
N GLU A 64 -12.75 -10.55 -12.97
CA GLU A 64 -14.03 -11.13 -12.58
C GLU A 64 -15.01 -10.06 -12.04
N ALA A 65 -14.56 -9.18 -11.15
CA ALA A 65 -15.40 -8.10 -10.62
C ALA A 65 -15.88 -7.16 -11.73
N LYS A 66 -15.02 -6.86 -12.70
CA LYS A 66 -15.38 -6.05 -13.88
C LYS A 66 -16.40 -6.75 -14.79
N ALA A 67 -16.26 -8.05 -14.99
CA ALA A 67 -17.21 -8.84 -15.77
C ALA A 67 -18.60 -8.86 -15.10
N ILE A 68 -18.66 -9.11 -13.78
CA ILE A 68 -19.91 -9.09 -13.00
C ILE A 68 -20.61 -7.72 -13.11
N ALA A 69 -19.84 -6.63 -13.01
CA ALA A 69 -20.41 -5.28 -13.14
C ALA A 69 -20.95 -5.01 -14.56
N ALA A 70 -20.24 -5.45 -15.59
CA ALA A 70 -20.69 -5.33 -16.97
C ALA A 70 -21.99 -6.13 -17.22
N GLU A 71 -22.10 -7.35 -16.70
CA GLU A 71 -23.32 -8.16 -16.78
C GLU A 71 -24.51 -7.53 -16.06
N ALA A 72 -24.25 -6.84 -14.94
CA ALA A 72 -25.26 -6.10 -14.19
C ALA A 72 -25.64 -4.74 -14.81
N GLY A 73 -24.91 -4.29 -15.83
CA GLY A 73 -25.10 -2.97 -16.44
C GLY A 73 -24.73 -1.80 -15.51
N VAL A 74 -23.84 -2.02 -14.53
CA VAL A 74 -23.39 -1.02 -13.57
C VAL A 74 -21.97 -0.57 -13.90
N GLU A 75 -21.75 0.73 -13.98
CA GLU A 75 -20.40 1.28 -14.12
C GLU A 75 -19.60 1.00 -12.84
N LEU A 76 -18.43 0.36 -12.96
CA LEU A 76 -17.54 0.04 -11.85
C LEU A 76 -16.17 0.70 -12.05
N VAL A 77 -15.81 1.60 -11.14
CA VAL A 77 -14.57 2.38 -11.20
C VAL A 77 -13.62 1.99 -10.05
N ASP A 78 -12.32 1.90 -10.37
CA ASP A 78 -11.28 1.55 -9.40
C ASP A 78 -10.69 2.80 -8.76
N TYR A 79 -11.10 3.11 -7.52
CA TYR A 79 -10.51 4.21 -6.78
C TYR A 79 -9.06 3.92 -6.31
N PHE A 80 -8.64 2.65 -6.30
CA PHE A 80 -7.27 2.29 -5.93
C PHE A 80 -6.24 2.57 -7.05
N ALA A 81 -6.72 2.78 -8.27
CA ALA A 81 -5.88 3.22 -9.39
C ALA A 81 -5.45 4.69 -9.27
N ARG A 82 -6.03 5.45 -8.35
CA ARG A 82 -5.74 6.88 -8.13
C ARG A 82 -4.41 7.06 -7.42
N GLU A 83 -3.57 7.93 -7.99
CA GLU A 83 -2.22 8.21 -7.46
C GLU A 83 -2.28 8.86 -6.06
N GLU A 84 -3.21 9.79 -5.87
CA GLU A 84 -3.41 10.46 -4.57
C GLU A 84 -3.77 9.47 -3.46
N LEU A 85 -4.53 8.41 -3.74
CA LEU A 85 -4.80 7.38 -2.74
C LEU A 85 -3.54 6.57 -2.43
N THR A 86 -2.74 6.27 -3.44
CA THR A 86 -1.46 5.57 -3.26
C THR A 86 -0.53 6.38 -2.36
N ILE A 87 -0.46 7.71 -2.56
CA ILE A 87 0.35 8.62 -1.75
C ILE A 87 -0.18 8.69 -0.31
N ARG A 88 -1.51 8.86 -0.12
CA ARG A 88 -2.13 8.90 1.21
C ARG A 88 -1.93 7.58 1.97
N ASN A 89 -2.09 6.44 1.32
CA ASN A 89 -1.89 5.12 1.92
C ASN A 89 -0.42 4.81 2.27
N ALA A 90 0.54 5.52 1.66
CA ALA A 90 1.94 5.36 1.99
C ALA A 90 2.25 5.78 3.44
N ILE A 91 1.50 6.74 3.99
CA ILE A 91 1.70 7.21 5.37
C ILE A 91 1.40 6.11 6.40
N PRO A 92 0.17 5.56 6.48
CA PRO A 92 -0.12 4.48 7.42
C PRO A 92 0.67 3.19 7.10
N THR A 93 1.06 2.95 5.84
CA THR A 93 1.97 1.85 5.50
C THR A 93 3.34 2.04 6.15
N ALA A 94 3.90 3.25 6.09
CA ALA A 94 5.19 3.56 6.69
C ALA A 94 5.15 3.47 8.22
N GLU A 95 4.05 3.91 8.85
CA GLU A 95 3.87 3.82 10.30
C GLU A 95 3.72 2.37 10.77
N GLY A 96 2.93 1.55 10.06
CA GLY A 96 2.85 0.12 10.36
C GLY A 96 4.17 -0.63 10.10
N ALA A 97 4.96 -0.21 9.11
CA ALA A 97 6.30 -0.73 8.91
C ALA A 97 7.24 -0.37 10.07
N LEU A 98 7.16 0.85 10.60
CA LEU A 98 7.92 1.26 11.78
C LEU A 98 7.51 0.47 13.02
N GLU A 99 6.22 0.25 13.25
CA GLU A 99 5.72 -0.60 14.34
C GLU A 99 6.38 -1.99 14.29
N ILE A 100 6.37 -2.64 13.13
CA ILE A 100 6.99 -3.94 12.94
C ILE A 100 8.51 -3.87 13.19
N LEU A 101 9.19 -2.88 12.63
CA LEU A 101 10.63 -2.72 12.83
C LEU A 101 10.99 -2.52 14.30
N LEU A 102 10.26 -1.69 15.03
CA LEU A 102 10.47 -1.44 16.46
C LEU A 102 10.18 -2.67 17.31
N HIS A 103 9.19 -3.47 16.93
CA HIS A 103 8.82 -4.70 17.64
C HIS A 103 9.81 -5.85 17.40
N GLU A 104 10.22 -6.04 16.15
CA GLU A 104 11.04 -7.18 15.74
C GLU A 104 12.55 -6.99 16.00
N ARG A 105 13.00 -5.73 16.07
CA ARG A 105 14.41 -5.45 16.34
C ARG A 105 14.68 -5.49 17.85
N ARG A 106 15.83 -6.06 18.20
CA ARG A 106 16.35 -6.02 19.59
C ARG A 106 17.27 -4.82 19.86
N ARG A 107 17.35 -3.88 18.90
CA ARG A 107 18.16 -2.66 18.94
C ARG A 107 17.33 -1.48 18.49
N THR A 108 17.69 -0.29 18.97
CA THR A 108 17.08 0.96 18.52
C THR A 108 17.27 1.17 17.03
N LEU A 109 16.39 1.94 16.41
CA LEU A 109 16.60 2.44 15.04
C LEU A 109 17.69 3.51 14.99
N TRP A 110 17.85 4.27 16.07
CA TRP A 110 18.90 5.28 16.17
C TRP A 110 20.29 4.66 15.98
N GLY A 111 21.08 5.24 15.06
CA GLY A 111 22.39 4.74 14.68
C GLY A 111 22.39 3.41 13.91
N SER A 112 21.23 2.88 13.55
CA SER A 112 21.13 1.64 12.78
C SER A 112 21.27 1.87 11.28
N ALA A 113 22.04 1.03 10.60
CA ALA A 113 22.09 1.01 9.14
C ALA A 113 20.88 0.27 8.57
N VAL A 114 20.03 0.97 7.84
CA VAL A 114 18.83 0.41 7.20
C VAL A 114 18.93 0.53 5.69
N LEU A 115 18.77 -0.60 5.00
CA LEU A 115 18.73 -0.67 3.54
C LEU A 115 17.27 -0.61 3.08
N LEU A 116 16.92 0.43 2.31
CA LEU A 116 15.57 0.64 1.78
C LEU A 116 15.59 0.41 0.26
N LEU A 117 14.89 -0.63 -0.20
CA LEU A 117 14.78 -0.97 -1.61
C LEU A 117 13.51 -0.35 -2.19
N GLY A 118 13.69 0.52 -3.19
CA GLY A 118 12.63 1.30 -3.82
C GLY A 118 12.40 2.66 -3.12
N PHE A 119 12.07 3.67 -3.94
CA PHE A 119 11.79 5.03 -3.46
C PHE A 119 10.55 5.60 -4.17
N GLY A 120 9.50 4.77 -4.23
CA GLY A 120 8.13 5.18 -4.54
C GLY A 120 7.44 5.80 -3.32
N PRO A 121 6.13 6.05 -3.34
CA PRO A 121 5.41 6.70 -2.23
C PRO A 121 5.69 6.08 -0.85
N VAL A 122 5.63 4.75 -0.73
CA VAL A 122 5.93 4.04 0.53
C VAL A 122 7.39 4.21 0.96
N GLY A 123 8.33 4.06 0.02
CA GLY A 123 9.76 4.24 0.30
C GLY A 123 10.09 5.66 0.77
N GLN A 124 9.46 6.67 0.15
CA GLN A 124 9.63 8.08 0.54
C GLN A 124 9.07 8.31 1.94
N ALA A 125 7.81 7.90 2.18
CA ALA A 125 7.17 8.08 3.48
C ALA A 125 7.93 7.39 4.62
N LEU A 126 8.47 6.19 4.37
CA LEU A 126 9.22 5.43 5.36
C LEU A 126 10.65 5.96 5.54
N GLY A 127 11.35 6.27 4.45
CA GLY A 127 12.75 6.69 4.48
C GLY A 127 12.98 7.93 5.33
N VAL A 128 12.14 8.96 5.15
CA VAL A 128 12.24 10.19 5.96
C VAL A 128 11.91 9.96 7.44
N ARG A 129 10.98 9.05 7.73
CA ARG A 129 10.62 8.72 9.13
C ARG A 129 11.74 7.93 9.82
N LEU A 130 12.36 6.99 9.12
CA LEU A 130 13.52 6.25 9.63
C LEU A 130 14.68 7.19 9.92
N ALA A 131 14.97 8.13 9.03
CA ALA A 131 16.02 9.14 9.23
C ALA A 131 15.70 10.06 10.42
N ALA A 132 14.44 10.47 10.58
CA ALA A 132 14.00 11.27 11.72
C ALA A 132 14.14 10.53 13.06
N LEU A 133 14.08 9.20 13.07
CA LEU A 133 14.38 8.35 14.21
C LEU A 133 15.89 8.11 14.40
N GLY A 134 16.73 8.78 13.60
CA GLY A 134 18.19 8.69 13.69
C GLY A 134 18.79 7.45 13.02
N ALA A 135 18.07 6.76 12.15
CA ALA A 135 18.61 5.66 11.38
C ALA A 135 19.48 6.16 10.20
N ASP A 136 20.53 5.44 9.91
CA ASP A 136 21.38 5.59 8.74
C ASP A 136 20.75 4.91 7.53
N VAL A 137 19.88 5.63 6.80
CA VAL A 137 19.13 5.05 5.68
C VAL A 137 19.93 5.12 4.38
N THR A 138 20.06 3.98 3.72
CA THR A 138 20.57 3.89 2.34
C THR A 138 19.47 3.39 1.43
N VAL A 139 19.09 4.22 0.47
CA VAL A 139 18.05 3.93 -0.52
C VAL A 139 18.69 3.30 -1.75
N LEU A 140 18.17 2.17 -2.19
CA LEU A 140 18.50 1.62 -3.50
C LEU A 140 17.32 1.75 -4.45
N ALA A 141 17.51 2.54 -5.51
CA ALA A 141 16.45 2.77 -6.49
C ALA A 141 16.97 2.65 -7.93
N ARG A 142 16.08 2.13 -8.81
CA ARG A 142 16.41 1.94 -10.22
C ARG A 142 16.50 3.28 -10.97
N ARG A 143 15.50 4.15 -10.76
CA ARG A 143 15.40 5.43 -11.50
C ARG A 143 16.33 6.49 -10.90
N PRO A 144 17.13 7.21 -11.74
CA PRO A 144 17.98 8.31 -11.26
C PRO A 144 17.20 9.39 -10.49
N ALA A 145 16.01 9.76 -10.97
CA ALA A 145 15.18 10.77 -10.30
C ALA A 145 14.79 10.37 -8.86
N GLN A 146 14.55 9.07 -8.59
CA GLN A 146 14.26 8.60 -7.24
C GLN A 146 15.49 8.70 -6.33
N ARG A 147 16.70 8.47 -6.84
CA ARG A 147 17.93 8.64 -6.08
C ARG A 147 18.21 10.11 -5.77
N ALA A 148 18.10 10.98 -6.78
CA ALA A 148 18.23 12.42 -6.57
C ALA A 148 17.22 12.96 -5.55
N LEU A 149 15.97 12.46 -5.57
CA LEU A 149 14.98 12.83 -4.57
C LEU A 149 15.37 12.32 -3.17
N ALA A 150 15.89 11.10 -3.04
CA ALA A 150 16.39 10.59 -1.77
C ALA A 150 17.53 11.44 -1.21
N GLU A 151 18.49 11.81 -2.06
CA GLU A 151 19.63 12.69 -1.73
C GLU A 151 19.15 14.08 -1.28
N SER A 152 18.18 14.67 -1.98
CA SER A 152 17.60 15.98 -1.60
C SER A 152 16.88 15.96 -0.25
N LEU A 153 16.47 14.79 0.21
CA LEU A 153 15.88 14.57 1.53
C LEU A 153 16.91 14.15 2.60
N GLY A 154 18.20 14.24 2.29
CA GLY A 154 19.30 13.92 3.21
C GLY A 154 19.57 12.42 3.39
N LEU A 155 19.02 11.56 2.53
CA LEU A 155 19.26 10.11 2.57
C LEU A 155 20.42 9.72 1.66
N ARG A 156 21.16 8.67 2.02
CA ARG A 156 22.12 8.09 1.07
C ARG A 156 21.36 7.34 -0.02
N ALA A 157 21.81 7.43 -1.26
CA ALA A 157 21.20 6.74 -2.38
C ALA A 157 22.22 6.08 -3.30
N ALA A 158 21.85 4.92 -3.87
CA ALA A 158 22.67 4.21 -4.84
C ALA A 158 21.77 3.48 -5.87
N PRO A 159 22.32 3.09 -7.03
CA PRO A 159 21.62 2.24 -7.99
C PRO A 159 21.22 0.90 -7.39
N LEU A 160 20.02 0.40 -7.72
CA LEU A 160 19.54 -0.90 -7.26
C LEU A 160 20.48 -2.05 -7.66
N ALA A 161 21.20 -1.92 -8.78
CA ALA A 161 22.19 -2.89 -9.24
C ALA A 161 23.37 -3.08 -8.26
N GLN A 162 23.61 -2.14 -7.34
CA GLN A 162 24.62 -2.26 -6.30
C GLN A 162 24.17 -3.10 -5.09
N LEU A 163 22.94 -3.57 -5.08
CA LEU A 163 22.39 -4.36 -3.97
C LEU A 163 23.31 -5.52 -3.54
N PRO A 164 23.85 -6.37 -4.44
CA PRO A 164 24.72 -7.47 -4.00
C PRO A 164 26.00 -7.01 -3.31
N ALA A 165 26.58 -5.90 -3.75
CA ALA A 165 27.82 -5.35 -3.18
C ALA A 165 27.59 -4.65 -1.83
N LEU A 166 26.43 -4.04 -1.63
CA LEU A 166 26.09 -3.29 -0.42
C LEU A 166 25.45 -4.17 0.66
N ALA A 167 24.79 -5.26 0.29
CA ALA A 167 24.06 -6.15 1.21
C ALA A 167 24.85 -6.54 2.47
N PRO A 168 26.16 -6.88 2.41
CA PRO A 168 26.94 -7.28 3.59
C PRO A 168 27.03 -6.22 4.69
N ALA A 169 26.75 -4.94 4.37
CA ALA A 169 26.83 -3.86 5.35
C ALA A 169 25.58 -3.74 6.25
N PHE A 170 24.48 -4.44 5.91
CA PHE A 170 23.18 -4.22 6.54
C PHE A 170 22.68 -5.47 7.28
N ASP A 171 21.99 -5.23 8.39
CA ASP A 171 21.24 -6.22 9.16
C ASP A 171 19.73 -5.97 9.14
N THR A 172 19.30 -4.90 8.49
CA THR A 172 17.89 -4.53 8.35
C THR A 172 17.64 -4.07 6.91
N VAL A 173 16.74 -4.77 6.25
CA VAL A 173 16.36 -4.49 4.86
C VAL A 173 14.85 -4.31 4.79
N VAL A 174 14.42 -3.20 4.18
CA VAL A 174 13.00 -2.97 3.87
C VAL A 174 12.82 -2.93 2.36
N ASN A 175 11.98 -3.81 1.83
CA ASN A 175 11.67 -3.89 0.42
C ASN A 175 10.31 -3.24 0.11
N THR A 176 10.29 -2.34 -0.88
CA THR A 176 9.06 -1.77 -1.45
C THR A 176 8.92 -2.05 -2.96
N VAL A 177 9.84 -2.85 -3.52
CA VAL A 177 9.87 -3.17 -4.96
C VAL A 177 9.05 -4.42 -5.23
N PRO A 178 7.98 -4.36 -6.05
CA PRO A 178 7.14 -5.53 -6.37
C PRO A 178 7.76 -6.39 -7.49
N ALA A 179 9.02 -6.76 -7.34
CA ALA A 179 9.76 -7.62 -8.25
C ALA A 179 10.83 -8.40 -7.46
N PRO A 180 11.25 -9.60 -7.91
CA PRO A 180 12.24 -10.41 -7.21
C PRO A 180 13.61 -9.71 -7.14
N VAL A 181 13.88 -9.02 -6.04
CA VAL A 181 15.14 -8.29 -5.79
C VAL A 181 15.97 -8.93 -4.67
N LEU A 182 15.34 -9.47 -3.65
CA LEU A 182 15.98 -10.19 -2.56
C LEU A 182 16.02 -11.69 -2.89
N THR A 183 16.91 -12.03 -3.84
CA THR A 183 17.14 -13.38 -4.33
C THR A 183 18.09 -14.16 -3.41
N ALA A 184 18.19 -15.48 -3.56
CA ALA A 184 19.06 -16.32 -2.74
C ALA A 184 20.52 -15.84 -2.65
N PRO A 185 21.19 -15.41 -3.75
CA PRO A 185 22.54 -14.85 -3.66
C PRO A 185 22.63 -13.58 -2.83
N VAL A 186 21.65 -12.66 -2.96
CA VAL A 186 21.60 -11.42 -2.17
C VAL A 186 21.37 -11.71 -0.71
N LEU A 187 20.42 -12.61 -0.41
CA LEU A 187 20.10 -13.02 0.95
C LEU A 187 21.31 -13.70 1.63
N GLY A 188 22.03 -14.54 0.90
CA GLY A 188 23.25 -15.17 1.41
C GLY A 188 24.40 -14.18 1.69
N ALA A 189 24.37 -12.97 1.12
CA ALA A 189 25.35 -11.94 1.36
C ALA A 189 24.99 -11.00 2.54
N LEU A 190 23.75 -11.01 3.01
CA LEU A 190 23.33 -10.21 4.18
C LEU A 190 24.02 -10.71 5.46
N ARG A 191 24.08 -9.84 6.46
CA ARG A 191 24.55 -10.24 7.80
C ARG A 191 23.69 -11.38 8.36
N PRO A 192 24.28 -12.38 9.00
CA PRO A 192 23.51 -13.45 9.63
C PRO A 192 22.45 -12.92 10.59
N GLY A 193 21.24 -13.49 10.56
CA GLY A 193 20.14 -13.08 11.42
C GLY A 193 19.50 -11.74 11.03
N SER A 194 19.72 -11.24 9.82
CA SER A 194 19.11 -10.00 9.33
C SER A 194 17.58 -10.02 9.40
N LEU A 195 17.01 -8.85 9.68
CA LEU A 195 15.57 -8.58 9.59
C LEU A 195 15.23 -8.05 8.19
N ILE A 196 14.31 -8.73 7.51
CA ILE A 196 13.82 -8.36 6.19
C ILE A 196 12.33 -8.08 6.30
N LEU A 197 11.93 -6.85 5.95
CA LEU A 197 10.54 -6.45 5.91
C LEU A 197 10.14 -6.19 4.46
N ASP A 198 9.28 -7.02 3.89
CA ASP A 198 8.77 -6.86 2.54
C ASP A 198 7.38 -6.19 2.57
N LEU A 199 7.30 -4.98 2.06
CA LEU A 199 6.09 -4.17 1.96
C LEU A 199 5.46 -4.22 0.55
N ALA A 200 6.13 -4.90 -0.40
CA ALA A 200 5.64 -4.97 -1.76
C ALA A 200 4.37 -5.82 -1.86
N SER A 201 3.49 -5.47 -2.79
CA SER A 201 2.30 -6.27 -3.10
C SER A 201 2.69 -7.70 -3.50
N ARG A 202 1.78 -8.65 -3.30
CA ARG A 202 2.01 -10.05 -3.70
C ARG A 202 2.44 -10.16 -5.17
N PRO A 203 3.39 -11.03 -5.48
CA PRO A 203 4.04 -12.04 -4.62
C PRO A 203 5.12 -11.49 -3.67
N GLY A 204 5.45 -10.20 -3.70
CA GLY A 204 6.55 -9.58 -2.99
C GLY A 204 7.84 -9.58 -3.80
N GLY A 205 8.93 -9.10 -3.21
CA GLY A 205 10.25 -9.05 -3.84
C GLY A 205 11.31 -9.92 -3.15
N THR A 206 10.89 -10.70 -2.13
CA THR A 206 11.77 -11.53 -1.29
C THR A 206 11.54 -13.01 -1.55
N ASP A 207 12.62 -13.76 -1.77
CA ASP A 207 12.61 -15.23 -1.69
C ASP A 207 12.59 -15.65 -0.22
N PHE A 208 11.37 -15.80 0.33
CA PHE A 208 11.16 -16.17 1.74
C PHE A 208 11.74 -17.54 2.09
N GLY A 209 11.75 -18.49 1.13
CA GLY A 209 12.36 -19.79 1.31
C GLY A 209 13.89 -19.70 1.46
N ALA A 210 14.54 -18.90 0.62
CA ALA A 210 15.98 -18.65 0.74
C ALA A 210 16.30 -17.85 2.01
N ALA A 211 15.50 -16.84 2.38
CA ALA A 211 15.68 -16.08 3.62
C ALA A 211 15.68 -17.00 4.84
N ALA A 212 14.73 -17.94 4.93
CA ALA A 212 14.65 -18.90 6.00
C ALA A 212 15.88 -19.83 6.04
N ARG A 213 16.33 -20.35 4.88
CA ARG A 213 17.54 -21.18 4.78
C ARG A 213 18.81 -20.44 5.19
N CYS A 214 18.87 -19.12 4.95
CA CYS A 214 19.98 -18.26 5.39
C CYS A 214 19.88 -17.83 6.87
N GLY A 215 18.83 -18.25 7.59
CA GLY A 215 18.63 -17.90 8.99
C GLY A 215 18.17 -16.46 9.22
N HIS A 216 17.55 -15.83 8.22
CA HIS A 216 17.00 -14.48 8.33
C HIS A 216 15.56 -14.49 8.86
N ARG A 217 15.20 -13.43 9.56
CA ARG A 217 13.81 -13.10 9.90
C ARG A 217 13.19 -12.32 8.75
N ALA A 218 12.36 -12.94 7.93
CA ALA A 218 11.68 -12.28 6.82
C ALA A 218 10.17 -12.21 7.06
N ILE A 219 9.59 -11.01 6.89
CA ILE A 219 8.17 -10.72 7.14
C ILE A 219 7.59 -10.09 5.88
N HIS A 220 6.52 -10.68 5.33
CA HIS A 220 5.72 -10.06 4.27
C HIS A 220 4.56 -9.29 4.91
N ALA A 221 4.71 -7.98 5.04
CA ALA A 221 3.75 -7.13 5.71
C ALA A 221 2.75 -6.55 4.72
N LEU A 222 1.62 -7.19 4.59
CA LEU A 222 0.54 -6.81 3.69
C LEU A 222 -0.57 -6.05 4.42
N SER A 223 -1.29 -5.20 3.68
CA SER A 223 -2.50 -4.51 4.16
C SER A 223 -2.28 -3.64 5.42
N LEU A 224 -1.08 -3.13 5.64
CA LEU A 224 -0.72 -2.31 6.81
C LEU A 224 -1.69 -1.14 7.05
N PRO A 225 -2.14 -0.35 6.04
CA PRO A 225 -3.09 0.73 6.29
C PRO A 225 -4.36 0.28 7.01
N ALA A 226 -4.88 -0.89 6.65
CA ALA A 226 -6.09 -1.43 7.28
C ALA A 226 -5.82 -2.07 8.65
N ALA A 227 -4.60 -2.56 8.88
CA ALA A 227 -4.21 -3.22 10.12
C ALA A 227 -3.84 -2.21 11.22
N CYS A 228 -2.98 -1.24 10.91
CA CYS A 228 -2.45 -0.31 11.91
C CYS A 228 -3.27 0.99 12.05
N ALA A 229 -3.87 1.50 10.96
CA ALA A 229 -4.59 2.77 10.96
C ALA A 229 -5.87 2.73 10.10
N PRO A 230 -6.84 1.84 10.40
CA PRO A 230 -8.04 1.65 9.58
C PRO A 230 -8.90 2.91 9.46
N LYS A 231 -8.89 3.79 10.47
CA LYS A 231 -9.61 5.07 10.43
C LYS A 231 -9.01 5.99 9.37
N THR A 232 -7.71 6.25 9.43
CA THR A 232 -6.98 7.09 8.47
C THR A 232 -7.07 6.52 7.06
N ALA A 233 -6.91 5.20 6.90
CA ALA A 233 -7.04 4.54 5.60
C ALA A 233 -8.45 4.66 5.02
N GLY A 234 -9.49 4.60 5.85
CA GLY A 234 -10.88 4.81 5.42
C GLY A 234 -11.16 6.27 5.04
N GLU A 235 -10.64 7.23 5.80
CA GLU A 235 -10.73 8.66 5.48
C GLU A 235 -10.03 8.99 4.15
N ALA A 236 -8.87 8.38 3.88
CA ALA A 236 -8.17 8.52 2.61
C ALA A 236 -8.99 7.98 1.42
N VAL A 237 -9.66 6.83 1.58
CA VAL A 237 -10.58 6.29 0.57
C VAL A 237 -11.73 7.27 0.34
N ALA A 238 -12.38 7.75 1.39
CA ALA A 238 -13.51 8.67 1.28
C ALA A 238 -13.12 9.97 0.58
N GLN A 239 -11.97 10.54 0.95
CA GLN A 239 -11.47 11.75 0.31
C GLN A 239 -11.23 11.55 -1.19
N THR A 240 -10.58 10.45 -1.58
CA THR A 240 -10.35 10.13 -2.99
C THR A 240 -11.66 9.93 -3.75
N VAL A 241 -12.63 9.23 -3.15
CA VAL A 241 -13.96 9.06 -3.74
C VAL A 241 -14.66 10.40 -3.93
N CYS A 242 -14.64 11.29 -2.93
CA CYS A 242 -15.23 12.63 -3.08
C CYS A 242 -14.56 13.43 -4.22
N GLU A 243 -13.24 13.34 -4.37
CA GLU A 243 -12.51 13.98 -5.46
C GLU A 243 -12.96 13.43 -6.82
N MET A 244 -13.05 12.09 -6.95
CA MET A 244 -13.52 11.43 -8.17
C MET A 244 -14.96 11.83 -8.55
N LEU A 245 -15.85 11.94 -7.56
CA LEU A 245 -17.24 12.32 -7.81
C LEU A 245 -17.34 13.79 -8.28
N ARG A 246 -16.59 14.71 -7.67
CA ARG A 246 -16.54 16.12 -8.09
C ARG A 246 -16.00 16.28 -9.51
N GLU A 247 -14.93 15.56 -9.86
CA GLU A 247 -14.38 15.59 -11.22
C GLU A 247 -15.37 15.12 -12.28
N ARG A 248 -16.35 14.28 -11.92
CA ARG A 248 -17.41 13.83 -12.83
C ARG A 248 -18.56 14.84 -12.97
N GLU A 249 -18.77 15.66 -11.96
CA GLU A 249 -19.81 16.72 -11.95
C GLU A 249 -19.33 18.00 -12.63
N GLU A 250 -18.00 18.23 -12.65
CA GLU A 250 -17.40 19.37 -13.32
C GLU A 250 -17.33 19.13 -14.84
N PRO A 251 -17.77 20.08 -15.69
CA PRO A 251 -17.61 19.92 -17.14
C PRO A 251 -16.12 19.90 -17.49
N PRO A 252 -15.69 19.12 -18.51
CA PRO A 252 -14.30 19.11 -18.94
C PRO A 252 -13.87 20.51 -19.39
N CYS A 253 -12.73 20.98 -18.82
CA CYS A 253 -12.08 22.24 -19.20
C CYS A 253 -11.64 22.24 -20.66
#